data_5753983ddc60d17a91304f2aec943561
#
_entry.id   5753983ddc60d17a91304f2aec943561
#
_cell.length_a   1.000
_cell.length_b   1.000
_cell.length_c   1.000
_cell.angle_alpha   90.00
_cell.angle_beta   90.00
_cell.angle_gamma   90.00
#
_symmetry.space_group_name_H-M   'P 1'
#
loop_
_entity.id
_entity.type
_entity.pdbx_description
1 polymer ?
#
loop_
_entity_poly.entity_id
_entity_poly.type
_entity_poly.pdbx_seq_one_letter_code
_entity_poly.pdbx_strand_id
1 'polypeptide(L)'
;MTTEQEQLLEVTDLKTHFFLEEGTVRAVDGVSFDISRREVVGVVGESGCGKSVLARSIMGIVQPPGETIEGNLRYYQRDEEGVDLLSLGRNSKEMRNIRGGEIAMVFQEPMVSFSPVHSIGDQITEAILLHSNVSKEEARNQVIDLLTKVGIPNAAQRIDEYSFRLSGGMRQRAMIALALACNPGLLIADEPTTALDVTTQAQILELMKSLQEEFGMGMILITHNLG
;
A
#
# COMPACT_ATOMS: atom_id res chain seq x y z
N MET A 1 3.34 32.18 4.85
CA MET A 1 4.31 31.40 4.07
C MET A 1 3.61 30.10 3.77
N THR A 2 3.03 29.97 2.58
CA THR A 2 2.50 28.71 2.06
C THR A 2 3.73 27.83 1.81
N THR A 3 3.91 26.81 2.65
CA THR A 3 4.82 25.71 2.36
C THR A 3 4.34 25.11 1.03
N GLU A 4 5.13 25.26 -0.05
CA GLU A 4 4.94 24.48 -1.27
C GLU A 4 4.93 23.01 -0.81
N GLN A 5 3.77 22.36 -0.89
CA GLN A 5 3.67 20.93 -0.64
C GLN A 5 4.42 20.25 -1.78
N GLU A 6 5.51 19.56 -1.46
CA GLU A 6 6.30 18.82 -2.44
C GLU A 6 5.43 17.73 -3.07
N GLN A 7 5.31 17.75 -4.38
CA GLN A 7 4.58 16.74 -5.15
C GLN A 7 5.17 15.36 -4.89
N LEU A 8 4.32 14.36 -4.74
CA LEU A 8 4.71 12.96 -4.48
C LEU A 8 4.31 12.03 -5.63
N LEU A 9 3.07 12.15 -6.11
CA LEU A 9 2.56 11.36 -7.22
C LEU A 9 1.71 12.25 -8.11
N GLU A 10 1.88 12.11 -9.42
CA GLU A 10 1.05 12.72 -10.46
C GLU A 10 0.47 11.62 -11.34
N VAL A 11 -0.84 11.61 -11.48
CA VAL A 11 -1.58 10.69 -12.33
C VAL A 11 -2.34 11.53 -13.37
N THR A 12 -2.09 11.31 -14.65
CA THR A 12 -2.73 12.06 -15.73
C THR A 12 -3.29 11.11 -16.77
N ASP A 13 -4.59 11.22 -17.02
CA ASP A 13 -5.34 10.48 -18.05
C ASP A 13 -5.08 8.95 -18.03
N LEU A 14 -4.98 8.37 -16.82
CA LEU A 14 -4.66 6.95 -16.64
C LEU A 14 -5.82 6.08 -17.13
N LYS A 15 -5.50 5.09 -18.00
CA LYS A 15 -6.46 4.13 -18.53
C LYS A 15 -5.98 2.71 -18.33
N THR A 16 -6.84 1.89 -17.71
CA THR A 16 -6.61 0.45 -17.51
C THR A 16 -7.84 -0.32 -17.93
N HIS A 17 -7.67 -1.16 -18.96
CA HIS A 17 -8.74 -1.93 -19.57
C HIS A 17 -8.49 -3.42 -19.43
N PHE A 18 -9.58 -4.21 -19.40
CA PHE A 18 -9.54 -5.68 -19.42
C PHE A 18 -10.09 -6.16 -20.77
N PHE A 19 -9.26 -6.91 -21.47
CA PHE A 19 -9.57 -7.46 -22.79
C PHE A 19 -10.09 -8.89 -22.65
N LEU A 20 -11.42 -9.01 -22.53
CA LEU A 20 -12.12 -10.29 -22.38
C LEU A 20 -12.58 -10.81 -23.75
N GLU A 21 -12.86 -12.11 -23.87
CA GLU A 21 -13.43 -12.69 -25.09
C GLU A 21 -14.78 -12.05 -25.47
N GLU A 22 -15.55 -11.64 -24.46
CA GLU A 22 -16.88 -11.02 -24.63
C GLU A 22 -16.83 -9.51 -24.93
N GLY A 23 -15.65 -8.89 -24.83
CA GLY A 23 -15.46 -7.45 -25.06
C GLY A 23 -14.47 -6.78 -24.10
N THR A 24 -14.33 -5.48 -24.22
CA THR A 24 -13.41 -4.68 -23.40
C THR A 24 -14.13 -4.01 -22.23
N VAL A 25 -13.67 -4.29 -21.02
CA VAL A 25 -14.12 -3.58 -19.81
C VAL A 25 -13.13 -2.46 -19.49
N ARG A 26 -13.60 -1.21 -19.50
CA ARG A 26 -12.82 -0.01 -19.18
C ARG A 26 -12.90 0.26 -17.66
N ALA A 27 -12.05 -0.40 -16.90
CA ALA A 27 -12.09 -0.33 -15.44
C ALA A 27 -11.58 1.00 -14.88
N VAL A 28 -10.57 1.58 -15.53
CA VAL A 28 -10.09 2.96 -15.31
C VAL A 28 -10.06 3.62 -16.68
N ASP A 29 -10.71 4.78 -16.84
CA ASP A 29 -10.85 5.44 -18.14
C ASP A 29 -10.68 6.95 -18.00
N GLY A 30 -9.43 7.44 -18.05
CA GLY A 30 -9.10 8.86 -18.04
C GLY A 30 -9.05 9.49 -16.63
N VAL A 31 -8.51 8.77 -15.64
CA VAL A 31 -8.41 9.29 -14.27
C VAL A 31 -7.16 10.17 -14.12
N SER A 32 -7.37 11.38 -13.57
CA SER A 32 -6.30 12.33 -13.29
C SER A 32 -6.43 12.88 -11.88
N PHE A 33 -5.34 12.88 -11.12
CA PHE A 33 -5.19 13.53 -9.80
C PHE A 33 -3.72 13.60 -9.43
N ASP A 34 -3.41 14.39 -8.44
CA ASP A 34 -2.10 14.47 -7.82
C ASP A 34 -2.19 14.29 -6.31
N ILE A 35 -1.08 13.95 -5.71
CA ILE A 35 -0.93 13.86 -4.27
C ILE A 35 0.42 14.43 -3.86
N SER A 36 0.41 15.25 -2.82
CA SER A 36 1.61 15.82 -2.20
C SER A 36 2.09 14.96 -1.03
N ARG A 37 3.31 15.20 -0.59
CA ARG A 37 3.80 14.60 0.66
C ARG A 37 2.91 14.98 1.83
N ARG A 38 2.68 14.04 2.75
CA ARG A 38 1.82 14.21 3.94
C ARG A 38 0.35 14.47 3.63
N GLU A 39 -0.07 14.37 2.40
CA GLU A 39 -1.46 14.52 2.00
C GLU A 39 -2.20 13.18 2.08
N VAL A 40 -3.50 13.23 2.37
CA VAL A 40 -4.39 12.07 2.31
C VAL A 40 -5.44 12.34 1.24
N VAL A 41 -5.44 11.53 0.18
CA VAL A 41 -6.44 11.59 -0.88
C VAL A 41 -7.43 10.44 -0.73
N GLY A 42 -8.71 10.76 -0.62
CA GLY A 42 -9.80 9.78 -0.58
C GLY A 42 -10.31 9.41 -1.96
N VAL A 43 -10.27 8.13 -2.32
CA VAL A 43 -10.90 7.60 -3.54
C VAL A 43 -12.17 6.86 -3.16
N VAL A 44 -13.30 7.46 -3.50
CA VAL A 44 -14.62 6.98 -3.08
C VAL A 44 -15.47 6.62 -4.28
N GLY A 45 -16.29 5.59 -4.14
CA GLY A 45 -17.21 5.15 -5.19
C GLY A 45 -17.84 3.80 -4.87
N GLU A 46 -18.83 3.40 -5.67
CA GLU A 46 -19.54 2.13 -5.51
C GLU A 46 -18.60 0.92 -5.68
N SER A 47 -19.01 -0.24 -5.17
CA SER A 47 -18.28 -1.48 -5.40
C SER A 47 -18.24 -1.81 -6.90
N GLY A 48 -17.06 -2.22 -7.40
CA GLY A 48 -16.88 -2.54 -8.82
C GLY A 48 -16.60 -1.35 -9.75
N CYS A 49 -16.57 -0.10 -9.27
CA CYS A 49 -16.32 1.07 -10.13
C CYS A 49 -14.82 1.29 -10.51
N GLY A 50 -13.93 0.35 -10.22
CA GLY A 50 -12.53 0.40 -10.68
C GLY A 50 -11.51 0.91 -9.65
N LYS A 51 -11.88 1.25 -8.41
CA LYS A 51 -10.98 1.78 -7.37
C LYS A 51 -9.75 0.90 -7.11
N SER A 52 -9.97 -0.39 -6.87
CA SER A 52 -8.87 -1.36 -6.65
C SER A 52 -8.04 -1.57 -7.91
N VAL A 53 -8.63 -1.40 -9.10
CA VAL A 53 -7.88 -1.44 -10.36
C VAL A 53 -6.97 -0.22 -10.47
N LEU A 54 -7.44 0.97 -10.08
CA LEU A 54 -6.62 2.18 -10.01
C LEU A 54 -5.40 1.98 -9.10
N ALA A 55 -5.61 1.47 -7.87
CA ALA A 55 -4.52 1.15 -6.96
C ALA A 55 -3.50 0.18 -7.56
N ARG A 56 -3.98 -0.90 -8.18
CA ARG A 56 -3.13 -1.90 -8.84
C ARG A 56 -2.41 -1.34 -10.07
N SER A 57 -3.02 -0.39 -10.78
CA SER A 57 -2.39 0.31 -11.92
C SER A 57 -1.22 1.16 -11.44
N ILE A 58 -1.38 1.94 -10.36
CA ILE A 58 -0.31 2.72 -9.75
C ILE A 58 0.84 1.81 -9.31
N MET A 59 0.53 0.68 -8.69
CA MET A 59 1.51 -0.32 -8.28
C MET A 59 2.14 -1.12 -9.44
N GLY A 60 1.62 -1.02 -10.67
CA GLY A 60 2.05 -1.85 -11.80
C GLY A 60 1.82 -3.35 -11.60
N ILE A 61 0.76 -3.75 -10.87
CA ILE A 61 0.43 -5.14 -10.55
C ILE A 61 -0.90 -5.63 -11.14
N VAL A 62 -1.43 -4.91 -12.12
CA VAL A 62 -2.63 -5.34 -12.86
C VAL A 62 -2.38 -6.70 -13.50
N GLN A 63 -3.26 -7.68 -13.25
CA GLN A 63 -3.12 -9.04 -13.78
C GLN A 63 -3.79 -9.16 -15.16
N PRO A 64 -3.22 -9.95 -16.08
CA PRO A 64 -3.90 -10.31 -17.32
C PRO A 64 -5.31 -10.89 -17.05
N PRO A 65 -6.30 -10.60 -17.88
CA PRO A 65 -6.24 -9.88 -19.17
C PRO A 65 -6.33 -8.34 -19.05
N GLY A 66 -6.07 -7.78 -17.85
CA GLY A 66 -6.01 -6.34 -17.62
C GLY A 66 -4.66 -5.75 -18.02
N GLU A 67 -4.70 -4.57 -18.63
CA GLU A 67 -3.53 -3.84 -19.08
C GLU A 67 -3.73 -2.33 -18.89
N THR A 68 -2.69 -1.64 -18.38
CA THR A 68 -2.65 -0.17 -18.38
C THR A 68 -2.14 0.27 -19.74
N ILE A 69 -3.02 0.93 -20.50
CA ILE A 69 -2.82 1.19 -21.94
C ILE A 69 -2.41 2.62 -22.26
N GLU A 70 -2.74 3.58 -21.38
CA GLU A 70 -2.51 5.01 -21.62
C GLU A 70 -2.43 5.77 -20.28
N GLY A 71 -1.81 6.94 -20.32
CA GLY A 71 -1.69 7.88 -19.21
C GLY A 71 -0.25 8.22 -18.89
N ASN A 72 -0.08 9.10 -17.91
CA ASN A 72 1.20 9.43 -17.29
C ASN A 72 1.10 9.15 -15.79
N LEU A 73 2.09 8.46 -15.24
CA LEU A 73 2.14 8.09 -13.83
C LEU A 73 3.52 8.40 -13.29
N ARG A 74 3.70 9.60 -12.74
CA ARG A 74 4.98 10.09 -12.28
C ARG A 74 5.07 10.11 -10.77
N TYR A 75 6.05 9.40 -10.23
CA TYR A 75 6.38 9.37 -8.81
C TYR A 75 7.65 10.17 -8.53
N TYR A 76 7.59 11.03 -7.52
CA TYR A 76 8.70 11.91 -7.12
C TYR A 76 9.33 11.39 -5.84
N GLN A 77 10.53 10.85 -5.94
CA GLN A 77 11.37 10.56 -4.78
C GLN A 77 11.88 11.87 -4.16
N ARG A 78 12.40 11.79 -2.95
CA ARG A 78 12.98 12.98 -2.31
C ARG A 78 14.19 13.45 -3.13
N ASP A 79 14.20 14.75 -3.47
CA ASP A 79 15.31 15.43 -4.16
C ASP A 79 15.66 14.89 -5.55
N GLU A 80 14.75 14.14 -6.21
CA GLU A 80 14.97 13.57 -7.54
C GLU A 80 13.94 14.06 -8.57
N GLU A 81 14.31 14.01 -9.85
CA GLU A 81 13.36 14.16 -10.95
C GLU A 81 12.33 13.03 -10.91
N GLY A 82 11.04 13.35 -11.15
CA GLY A 82 9.97 12.38 -11.13
C GLY A 82 10.18 11.22 -12.10
N VAL A 83 10.00 10.00 -11.65
CA VAL A 83 10.12 8.77 -12.44
C VAL A 83 8.76 8.39 -13.01
N ASP A 84 8.68 8.21 -14.34
CA ASP A 84 7.47 7.67 -14.98
C ASP A 84 7.39 6.14 -14.75
N LEU A 85 6.46 5.74 -13.88
CA LEU A 85 6.28 4.34 -13.50
C LEU A 85 5.77 3.46 -14.66
N LEU A 86 5.06 4.04 -15.64
CA LEU A 86 4.56 3.29 -16.80
C LEU A 86 5.68 2.96 -17.79
N SER A 87 6.74 3.77 -17.82
CA SER A 87 7.93 3.51 -18.65
C SER A 87 8.80 2.39 -18.09
N LEU A 88 8.67 2.07 -16.80
CA LEU A 88 9.43 0.99 -16.17
C LEU A 88 8.83 -0.37 -16.53
N GLY A 89 9.67 -1.30 -16.90
CA GLY A 89 9.24 -2.68 -17.09
C GLY A 89 8.65 -3.25 -15.77
N ARG A 90 7.49 -3.88 -15.85
CA ARG A 90 6.74 -4.43 -14.69
C ARG A 90 7.62 -5.22 -13.71
N ASN A 91 8.61 -5.96 -14.21
CA ASN A 91 9.51 -6.81 -13.43
C ASN A 91 10.95 -6.26 -13.41
N SER A 92 11.16 -5.00 -13.81
CA SER A 92 12.48 -4.36 -13.73
C SER A 92 12.95 -4.26 -12.28
N LYS A 93 14.24 -4.11 -12.08
CA LYS A 93 14.83 -3.92 -10.75
C LYS A 93 14.35 -2.61 -10.12
N GLU A 94 14.25 -1.57 -10.95
CA GLU A 94 13.80 -0.23 -10.56
C GLU A 94 12.36 -0.29 -10.04
N MET A 95 11.45 -0.91 -10.78
CA MET A 95 10.05 -1.04 -10.35
C MET A 95 9.90 -1.92 -9.10
N ARG A 96 10.73 -2.93 -8.91
CA ARG A 96 10.75 -3.73 -7.68
C ARG A 96 11.26 -2.95 -6.47
N ASN A 97 12.24 -2.08 -6.67
CA ASN A 97 12.73 -1.20 -5.60
C ASN A 97 11.68 -0.18 -5.17
N ILE A 98 10.92 0.37 -6.13
CA ILE A 98 9.82 1.31 -5.84
C ILE A 98 8.70 0.58 -5.10
N ARG A 99 8.30 -0.62 -5.55
CA ARG A 99 7.30 -1.45 -4.87
C ARG A 99 7.83 -1.97 -3.54
N GLY A 100 7.19 -1.60 -2.46
CA GLY A 100 7.55 -1.98 -1.10
C GLY A 100 8.62 -1.09 -0.45
N GLY A 101 9.55 -0.51 -1.22
CA GLY A 101 10.52 0.46 -0.72
C GLY A 101 9.95 1.88 -0.63
N GLU A 102 9.34 2.35 -1.72
CA GLU A 102 8.87 3.72 -1.87
C GLU A 102 7.33 3.83 -1.86
N ILE A 103 6.64 2.89 -2.53
CA ILE A 103 5.20 2.81 -2.59
C ILE A 103 4.77 1.47 -2.01
N ALA A 104 3.95 1.50 -0.98
CA ALA A 104 3.40 0.31 -0.35
C ALA A 104 1.88 0.24 -0.46
N MET A 105 1.33 -0.96 -0.33
CA MET A 105 -0.11 -1.19 -0.44
C MET A 105 -0.63 -2.07 0.69
N VAL A 106 -1.73 -1.62 1.31
CA VAL A 106 -2.57 -2.41 2.20
C VAL A 106 -3.75 -2.93 1.38
N PHE A 107 -3.86 -4.25 1.24
CA PHE A 107 -4.90 -4.89 0.44
C PHE A 107 -6.21 -5.06 1.22
N GLN A 108 -7.31 -5.18 0.49
CA GLN A 108 -8.65 -5.38 1.05
C GLN A 108 -8.76 -6.65 1.92
N GLU A 109 -8.06 -7.72 1.56
CA GLU A 109 -8.10 -9.00 2.28
C GLU A 109 -6.76 -9.33 2.95
N PRO A 110 -6.65 -9.23 4.29
CA PRO A 110 -5.40 -9.53 5.00
C PRO A 110 -4.90 -10.96 4.83
N MET A 111 -5.82 -11.91 4.56
CA MET A 111 -5.49 -13.33 4.38
C MET A 111 -4.66 -13.59 3.13
N VAL A 112 -4.79 -12.76 2.10
CA VAL A 112 -4.07 -12.92 0.83
C VAL A 112 -2.65 -12.35 0.91
N SER A 113 -2.41 -11.46 1.87
CA SER A 113 -1.12 -10.75 2.01
C SER A 113 -0.05 -11.57 2.72
N PHE A 114 -0.44 -12.55 3.54
CA PHE A 114 0.51 -13.36 4.30
C PHE A 114 0.57 -14.81 3.80
N SER A 115 1.78 -15.33 3.66
CA SER A 115 2.00 -16.77 3.49
C SER A 115 1.56 -17.51 4.76
N PRO A 116 0.76 -18.58 4.65
CA PRO A 116 0.33 -19.35 5.82
C PRO A 116 1.44 -20.24 6.41
N VAL A 117 2.55 -20.42 5.70
CA VAL A 117 3.65 -21.32 6.11
C VAL A 117 4.86 -20.60 6.69
N HIS A 118 4.81 -19.28 6.79
CA HIS A 118 5.85 -18.46 7.43
C HIS A 118 5.26 -17.63 8.56
N SER A 119 6.07 -17.33 9.58
CA SER A 119 5.65 -16.43 10.65
C SER A 119 5.45 -14.99 10.12
N ILE A 120 4.65 -14.18 10.83
CA ILE A 120 4.48 -12.77 10.45
C ILE A 120 5.81 -12.02 10.54
N GLY A 121 6.63 -12.33 11.53
CA GLY A 121 7.93 -11.72 11.72
C GLY A 121 8.91 -12.06 10.62
N ASP A 122 8.94 -13.32 10.15
CA ASP A 122 9.83 -13.71 9.05
C ASP A 122 9.48 -12.94 7.77
N GLN A 123 8.20 -12.81 7.45
CA GLN A 123 7.75 -12.13 6.23
C GLN A 123 8.04 -10.63 6.27
N ILE A 124 7.82 -9.97 7.42
CA ILE A 124 8.14 -8.54 7.55
C ILE A 124 9.67 -8.33 7.59
N THR A 125 10.42 -9.22 8.26
CA THR A 125 11.89 -9.18 8.27
C THR A 125 12.46 -9.33 6.85
N GLU A 126 11.93 -10.25 6.05
CA GLU A 126 12.32 -10.42 4.66
C GLU A 126 12.10 -9.14 3.85
N ALA A 127 10.94 -8.49 3.99
CA ALA A 127 10.67 -7.22 3.32
C ALA A 127 11.71 -6.14 3.67
N ILE A 128 12.07 -6.01 4.96
CA ILE A 128 13.12 -5.07 5.39
C ILE A 128 14.47 -5.41 4.75
N LEU A 129 14.88 -6.68 4.77
CA LEU A 129 16.17 -7.11 4.24
C LEU A 129 16.28 -6.97 2.71
N LEU A 130 15.16 -7.02 1.99
CA LEU A 130 15.12 -6.81 0.54
C LEU A 130 15.37 -5.35 0.15
N HIS A 131 15.00 -4.40 1.01
CA HIS A 131 15.02 -2.97 0.71
C HIS A 131 16.03 -2.16 1.56
N SER A 132 16.66 -2.79 2.54
CA SER A 132 17.64 -2.13 3.43
C SER A 132 18.89 -2.98 3.62
N ASN A 133 19.99 -2.33 4.00
CA ASN A 133 21.26 -3.00 4.26
C ASN A 133 21.51 -3.11 5.79
N VAL A 134 20.60 -3.79 6.48
CA VAL A 134 20.68 -4.03 7.93
C VAL A 134 20.92 -5.52 8.21
N SER A 135 21.42 -5.85 9.41
CA SER A 135 21.54 -7.23 9.85
C SER A 135 20.15 -7.86 10.10
N LYS A 136 20.07 -9.20 10.06
CA LYS A 136 18.82 -9.92 10.36
C LYS A 136 18.32 -9.63 11.78
N GLU A 137 19.23 -9.43 12.74
CA GLU A 137 18.88 -9.12 14.13
C GLU A 137 18.29 -7.70 14.25
N GLU A 138 18.90 -6.72 13.58
CA GLU A 138 18.37 -5.36 13.51
C GLU A 138 17.00 -5.32 12.82
N ALA A 139 16.85 -6.00 11.70
CA ALA A 139 15.56 -6.10 11.01
C ALA A 139 14.48 -6.71 11.92
N ARG A 140 14.80 -7.78 12.66
CA ARG A 140 13.87 -8.40 13.62
C ARG A 140 13.46 -7.43 14.74
N ASN A 141 14.39 -6.65 15.27
CA ASN A 141 14.08 -5.64 16.27
C ASN A 141 13.18 -4.54 15.70
N GLN A 142 13.43 -4.07 14.49
CA GLN A 142 12.55 -3.13 13.78
C GLN A 142 11.14 -3.69 13.59
N VAL A 143 10.99 -4.99 13.30
CA VAL A 143 9.69 -5.65 13.20
C VAL A 143 8.96 -5.63 14.56
N ILE A 144 9.63 -5.92 15.67
CA ILE A 144 9.03 -5.88 17.01
C ILE A 144 8.52 -4.46 17.32
N ASP A 145 9.34 -3.44 17.05
CA ASP A 145 8.97 -2.04 17.25
C ASP A 145 7.76 -1.66 16.38
N LEU A 146 7.76 -2.08 15.12
CA LEU A 146 6.67 -1.79 14.19
C LEU A 146 5.37 -2.49 14.59
N LEU A 147 5.44 -3.77 14.98
CA LEU A 147 4.27 -4.51 15.50
C LEU A 147 3.73 -3.87 16.79
N THR A 148 4.60 -3.31 17.61
CA THR A 148 4.21 -2.57 18.82
C THR A 148 3.51 -1.25 18.43
N LYS A 149 4.06 -0.50 17.48
CA LYS A 149 3.47 0.75 16.97
C LYS A 149 2.08 0.55 16.38
N VAL A 150 1.87 -0.52 15.63
CA VAL A 150 0.52 -0.83 15.09
C VAL A 150 -0.42 -1.41 16.16
N GLY A 151 0.01 -1.54 17.40
CA GLY A 151 -0.81 -1.95 18.54
C GLY A 151 -1.06 -3.45 18.63
N ILE A 152 -0.09 -4.29 18.22
CA ILE A 152 -0.13 -5.74 18.49
C ILE A 152 0.39 -5.98 19.91
N PRO A 153 -0.43 -6.52 20.82
CA PRO A 153 -0.01 -6.77 22.19
C PRO A 153 1.06 -7.87 22.24
N ASN A 154 2.06 -7.72 23.11
CA ASN A 154 3.17 -8.66 23.27
C ASN A 154 3.90 -8.97 21.95
N ALA A 155 4.24 -7.96 21.16
CA ALA A 155 4.84 -8.07 19.83
C ALA A 155 6.06 -9.00 19.80
N ALA A 156 6.93 -8.93 20.80
CA ALA A 156 8.12 -9.78 20.90
C ALA A 156 7.82 -11.29 21.02
N GLN A 157 6.65 -11.67 21.50
CA GLN A 157 6.21 -13.08 21.56
C GLN A 157 5.44 -13.45 20.29
N ARG A 158 4.66 -12.51 19.73
CA ARG A 158 3.79 -12.76 18.59
C ARG A 158 4.49 -12.68 17.24
N ILE A 159 5.70 -12.15 17.20
CA ILE A 159 6.50 -12.09 15.98
C ILE A 159 6.69 -13.46 15.32
N ASP A 160 6.75 -14.53 16.12
CA ASP A 160 6.90 -15.92 15.65
C ASP A 160 5.56 -16.62 15.36
N GLU A 161 4.43 -15.93 15.55
CA GLU A 161 3.12 -16.49 15.23
C GLU A 161 2.81 -16.45 13.73
N TYR A 162 1.98 -17.39 13.30
CA TYR A 162 1.45 -17.45 11.94
C TYR A 162 0.20 -16.58 11.80
N SER A 163 -0.04 -16.04 10.60
CA SER A 163 -1.16 -15.14 10.34
C SER A 163 -2.55 -15.72 10.73
N PHE A 164 -2.75 -17.03 10.57
CA PHE A 164 -4.01 -17.69 10.90
C PHE A 164 -4.29 -17.80 12.42
N ARG A 165 -3.28 -17.57 13.28
CA ARG A 165 -3.46 -17.53 14.75
C ARG A 165 -3.87 -16.15 15.26
N LEU A 166 -3.81 -15.13 14.43
CA LEU A 166 -4.18 -13.78 14.77
C LEU A 166 -5.69 -13.55 14.59
N SER A 167 -6.28 -12.68 15.40
CA SER A 167 -7.64 -12.16 15.13
C SER A 167 -7.67 -11.33 13.84
N GLY A 168 -8.86 -11.07 13.28
CA GLY A 168 -9.02 -10.25 12.09
C GLY A 168 -8.35 -8.87 12.21
N GLY A 169 -8.63 -8.15 13.31
CA GLY A 169 -8.01 -6.85 13.58
C GLY A 169 -6.50 -6.92 13.80
N MET A 170 -5.98 -7.99 14.41
CA MET A 170 -4.51 -8.17 14.55
C MET A 170 -3.86 -8.48 13.20
N ARG A 171 -4.49 -9.27 12.34
CA ARG A 171 -3.99 -9.52 10.98
C ARG A 171 -3.94 -8.23 10.17
N GLN A 172 -4.98 -7.39 10.27
CA GLN A 172 -5.00 -6.09 9.62
C GLN A 172 -3.85 -5.20 10.10
N ARG A 173 -3.62 -5.14 11.41
CA ARG A 173 -2.49 -4.40 12.01
C ARG A 173 -1.14 -4.95 11.53
N ALA A 174 -0.98 -6.27 11.46
CA ALA A 174 0.24 -6.90 10.95
C ALA A 174 0.45 -6.59 9.45
N MET A 175 -0.62 -6.55 8.64
CA MET A 175 -0.54 -6.15 7.22
C MET A 175 -0.15 -4.68 7.07
N ILE A 176 -0.66 -3.79 7.92
CA ILE A 176 -0.22 -2.39 7.97
C ILE A 176 1.26 -2.32 8.34
N ALA A 177 1.71 -3.10 9.34
CA ALA A 177 3.13 -3.19 9.69
C ALA A 177 3.98 -3.66 8.51
N LEU A 178 3.55 -4.69 7.77
CA LEU A 178 4.25 -5.15 6.57
C LEU A 178 4.35 -4.05 5.51
N ALA A 179 3.27 -3.33 5.26
CA ALA A 179 3.27 -2.22 4.29
C ALA A 179 4.22 -1.08 4.71
N LEU A 180 4.36 -0.82 6.01
CA LEU A 180 5.22 0.25 6.54
C LEU A 180 6.66 -0.19 6.81
N ALA A 181 7.00 -1.47 6.59
CA ALA A 181 8.29 -2.06 6.96
C ALA A 181 9.50 -1.33 6.35
N CYS A 182 9.35 -0.75 5.18
CA CYS A 182 10.40 -0.03 4.47
C CYS A 182 10.26 1.50 4.51
N ASN A 183 9.40 2.03 5.39
CA ASN A 183 9.14 3.47 5.53
C ASN A 183 8.78 4.15 4.21
N PRO A 184 7.70 3.71 3.53
CA PRO A 184 7.34 4.18 2.20
C PRO A 184 6.98 5.67 2.19
N GLY A 185 7.26 6.36 1.06
CA GLY A 185 6.81 7.72 0.82
C GLY A 185 5.31 7.81 0.53
N LEU A 186 4.71 6.75 -0.06
CA LEU A 186 3.29 6.65 -0.39
C LEU A 186 2.69 5.33 0.09
N LEU A 187 1.58 5.43 0.81
CA LEU A 187 0.76 4.27 1.20
C LEU A 187 -0.57 4.27 0.46
N ILE A 188 -0.88 3.19 -0.25
CA ILE A 188 -2.18 2.96 -0.87
C ILE A 188 -2.96 1.97 0.00
N ALA A 189 -4.08 2.40 0.55
CA ALA A 189 -4.94 1.56 1.38
C ALA A 189 -6.23 1.23 0.63
N ASP A 190 -6.34 0.00 0.13
CA ASP A 190 -7.49 -0.47 -0.63
C ASP A 190 -8.49 -1.14 0.32
N GLU A 191 -9.54 -0.41 0.67
CA GLU A 191 -10.61 -0.83 1.58
C GLU A 191 -10.07 -1.50 2.88
N PRO A 192 -9.21 -0.82 3.65
CA PRO A 192 -8.43 -1.46 4.72
C PRO A 192 -9.28 -1.95 5.91
N THR A 193 -10.58 -1.72 5.90
CA THR A 193 -11.47 -2.03 7.03
C THR A 193 -12.65 -2.94 6.67
N THR A 194 -12.77 -3.37 5.42
CA THR A 194 -13.99 -4.03 4.87
C THR A 194 -14.40 -5.31 5.60
N ALA A 195 -13.49 -6.06 6.20
CA ALA A 195 -13.80 -7.34 6.88
C ALA A 195 -13.85 -7.22 8.42
N LEU A 196 -13.96 -6.00 8.96
CA LEU A 196 -13.87 -5.73 10.39
C LEU A 196 -15.20 -5.20 10.94
N ASP A 197 -15.43 -5.41 12.23
CA ASP A 197 -16.54 -4.77 12.95
C ASP A 197 -16.34 -3.25 13.07
N VAL A 198 -17.44 -2.52 13.27
CA VAL A 198 -17.47 -1.04 13.25
C VAL A 198 -16.46 -0.42 14.23
N THR A 199 -16.32 -1.01 15.42
CA THR A 199 -15.39 -0.50 16.44
C THR A 199 -13.94 -0.67 15.99
N THR A 200 -13.60 -1.85 15.47
CA THR A 200 -12.27 -2.13 14.93
C THR A 200 -11.97 -1.30 13.69
N GLN A 201 -12.96 -1.03 12.82
CA GLN A 201 -12.80 -0.14 11.66
C GLN A 201 -12.33 1.25 12.08
N ALA A 202 -13.02 1.87 13.04
CA ALA A 202 -12.65 3.20 13.54
C ALA A 202 -11.22 3.22 14.11
N GLN A 203 -10.84 2.20 14.89
CA GLN A 203 -9.49 2.07 15.44
C GLN A 203 -8.41 1.91 14.37
N ILE A 204 -8.69 1.19 13.29
CA ILE A 204 -7.73 1.02 12.18
C ILE A 204 -7.56 2.34 11.41
N LEU A 205 -8.65 3.07 11.13
CA LEU A 205 -8.55 4.35 10.43
C LEU A 205 -7.79 5.40 11.26
N GLU A 206 -8.05 5.46 12.57
CA GLU A 206 -7.31 6.34 13.49
C GLU A 206 -5.81 5.96 13.56
N LEU A 207 -5.50 4.66 13.65
CA LEU A 207 -4.15 4.16 13.59
C LEU A 207 -3.46 4.58 12.29
N MET A 208 -4.09 4.38 11.13
CA MET A 208 -3.51 4.73 9.83
C MET A 208 -3.24 6.22 9.72
N LYS A 209 -4.15 7.07 10.23
CA LYS A 209 -3.94 8.52 10.28
C LYS A 209 -2.74 8.88 11.16
N SER A 210 -2.65 8.33 12.37
CA SER A 210 -1.52 8.56 13.28
C SER A 210 -0.18 8.13 12.66
N LEU A 211 -0.15 6.97 12.00
CA LEU A 211 1.05 6.49 11.31
C LEU A 211 1.39 7.36 10.10
N GLN A 212 0.41 7.82 9.34
CA GLN A 212 0.62 8.74 8.21
C GLN A 212 1.28 10.04 8.67
N GLU A 213 0.82 10.62 9.79
CA GLU A 213 1.39 11.83 10.39
C GLU A 213 2.82 11.57 10.93
N GLU A 214 3.04 10.45 11.65
CA GLU A 214 4.34 10.08 12.23
C GLU A 214 5.40 9.84 11.16
N PHE A 215 5.07 9.06 10.12
CA PHE A 215 6.00 8.74 9.02
C PHE A 215 6.12 9.86 7.99
N GLY A 216 5.19 10.82 7.98
CA GLY A 216 5.16 11.94 7.03
C GLY A 216 4.95 11.50 5.58
N MET A 217 4.27 10.37 5.37
CA MET A 217 3.97 9.80 4.06
C MET A 217 2.70 10.39 3.44
N GLY A 218 2.60 10.36 2.10
CA GLY A 218 1.32 10.53 1.41
C GLY A 218 0.46 9.29 1.55
N MET A 219 -0.88 9.43 1.49
CA MET A 219 -1.79 8.29 1.58
C MET A 219 -2.93 8.39 0.56
N ILE A 220 -3.18 7.31 -0.17
CA ILE A 220 -4.41 7.13 -0.95
C ILE A 220 -5.29 6.17 -0.16
N LEU A 221 -6.44 6.65 0.32
CA LEU A 221 -7.42 5.85 1.04
C LEU A 221 -8.61 5.53 0.13
N ILE A 222 -8.73 4.27 -0.26
CA ILE A 222 -9.86 3.78 -1.04
C ILE A 222 -10.93 3.23 -0.08
N THR A 223 -12.15 3.71 -0.24
CA THR A 223 -13.29 3.26 0.58
C THR A 223 -14.60 3.35 -0.22
N HIS A 224 -15.58 2.56 0.16
CA HIS A 224 -16.96 2.68 -0.33
C HIS A 224 -17.87 3.38 0.69
N ASN A 225 -17.35 3.72 1.88
CA ASN A 225 -18.09 4.38 2.96
C ASN A 225 -17.40 5.68 3.36
N LEU A 226 -18.17 6.75 3.48
CA LEU A 226 -17.72 8.11 3.86
C LEU A 226 -18.07 8.48 5.31
N GLY A 227 -18.73 7.59 6.05
CA GLY A 227 -19.30 7.88 7.36
C GLY A 227 -18.54 7.42 8.53
#